data_0cf3c3e34f7719b9d8ef9dac3bca27a5
#
_entry.id   0cf3c3e34f7719b9d8ef9dac3bca27a5
#
_cell.length_a   1.000
_cell.length_b   1.000
_cell.length_c   1.000
_cell.angle_alpha   90.00
_cell.angle_beta   90.00
_cell.angle_gamma   90.00
#
_symmetry.space_group_name_H-M   'P 1'
#
loop_
_entity.id
_entity.type
_entity.pdbx_description
1 polymer ?
#
loop_
_entity_poly.entity_id
_entity_poly.type
_entity_poly.pdbx_seq_one_letter_code
_entity_poly.pdbx_strand_id
1 'polypeptide(L)'
;MARIPAWGYKALIVLATIIWGFSFVVMKDAVEVIPPAWLLGIRFTLAGILLLVVLARRVRKRFSRRALVYGAILGVFDFLAFWLQTLGLQHTTPGINAFLTATYCVIVPFAWWVVARKRPTIFNVGAAVLAIAGIWLVSVSGSGETLS
;
A
#
# COMPACT_ATOMS: atom_id res chain seq x y z
N MET A 1 14.74 -16.32 -21.26
CA MET A 1 14.34 -15.87 -19.92
C MET A 1 13.83 -17.07 -19.14
N ALA A 2 14.51 -17.48 -18.07
CA ALA A 2 14.04 -18.57 -17.24
C ALA A 2 12.66 -18.22 -16.67
N ARG A 3 11.68 -19.09 -16.89
CA ARG A 3 10.34 -18.90 -16.30
C ARG A 3 10.45 -19.18 -14.80
N ILE A 4 10.25 -18.17 -13.99
CA ILE A 4 10.17 -18.34 -12.53
C ILE A 4 9.01 -19.31 -12.25
N PRO A 5 9.23 -20.38 -11.48
CA PRO A 5 8.18 -21.32 -11.14
C PRO A 5 7.08 -20.63 -10.31
N ALA A 6 5.87 -21.18 -10.34
CA ALA A 6 4.70 -20.57 -9.68
C ALA A 6 4.91 -20.32 -8.17
N TRP A 7 5.66 -21.16 -7.49
CA TRP A 7 6.03 -20.95 -6.08
C TRP A 7 6.95 -19.75 -5.87
N GLY A 8 7.83 -19.44 -6.84
CA GLY A 8 8.72 -18.29 -6.79
C GLY A 8 7.95 -16.96 -6.80
N TYR A 9 6.87 -16.86 -7.60
CA TYR A 9 5.99 -15.70 -7.56
C TYR A 9 5.29 -15.56 -6.21
N LYS A 10 4.84 -16.67 -5.60
CA LYS A 10 4.23 -16.66 -4.26
C LYS A 10 5.23 -16.19 -3.20
N ALA A 11 6.46 -16.70 -3.25
CA ALA A 11 7.52 -16.29 -2.33
C ALA A 11 7.85 -14.79 -2.45
N LEU A 12 7.89 -14.25 -3.68
CA LEU A 12 8.10 -12.82 -3.92
C LEU A 12 6.97 -11.96 -3.35
N ILE A 13 5.71 -12.42 -3.46
CA ILE A 13 4.56 -11.71 -2.87
C ILE A 13 4.68 -11.70 -1.34
N VAL A 14 4.98 -12.83 -0.72
CA VAL A 14 5.16 -12.93 0.73
C VAL A 14 6.30 -12.01 1.19
N LEU A 15 7.44 -12.04 0.51
CA LEU A 15 8.57 -11.16 0.82
C LEU A 15 8.18 -9.68 0.70
N ALA A 16 7.49 -9.30 -0.37
CA ALA A 16 7.01 -7.93 -0.55
C ALA A 16 6.05 -7.51 0.57
N THR A 17 5.17 -8.40 1.01
CA THR A 17 4.24 -8.13 2.12
C THR A 17 4.98 -7.93 3.45
N ILE A 18 6.01 -8.73 3.73
CA ILE A 18 6.85 -8.60 4.93
C ILE A 18 7.59 -7.24 4.90
N ILE A 19 8.22 -6.91 3.78
CA ILE A 19 8.93 -5.63 3.60
C ILE A 19 7.96 -4.46 3.77
N TRP A 20 6.76 -4.56 3.20
CA TRP A 20 5.76 -3.51 3.31
C TRP A 20 5.27 -3.34 4.75
N GLY A 21 4.96 -4.44 5.45
CA GLY A 21 4.56 -4.41 6.87
C GLY A 21 5.64 -3.78 7.76
N PHE A 22 6.90 -4.20 7.58
CA PHE A 22 8.02 -3.62 8.32
C PHE A 22 8.22 -2.12 8.02
N SER A 23 7.89 -1.69 6.80
CA SER A 23 8.03 -0.27 6.43
C SER A 23 7.19 0.69 7.28
N PHE A 24 6.07 0.24 7.87
CA PHE A 24 5.27 1.07 8.77
C PHE A 24 6.01 1.41 10.07
N VAL A 25 6.77 0.46 10.61
CA VAL A 25 7.59 0.67 11.82
C VAL A 25 8.70 1.67 11.52
N VAL A 26 9.47 1.42 10.46
CA VAL A 26 10.57 2.32 10.04
C VAL A 26 10.05 3.72 9.70
N MET A 27 8.87 3.81 9.08
CA MET A 27 8.26 5.10 8.75
C MET A 27 7.79 5.85 10.00
N LYS A 28 7.33 5.16 11.04
CA LYS A 28 6.94 5.79 12.31
C LYS A 28 8.14 6.50 12.94
N ASP A 29 9.26 5.81 13.06
CA ASP A 29 10.48 6.37 13.64
C ASP A 29 11.01 7.55 12.77
N ALA A 30 10.97 7.38 11.45
CA ALA A 30 11.45 8.39 10.52
C ALA A 30 10.59 9.67 10.51
N VAL A 31 9.26 9.56 10.67
CA VAL A 31 8.35 10.71 10.62
C VAL A 31 8.43 11.58 11.88
N GLU A 32 9.01 11.06 12.96
CA GLU A 32 9.28 11.82 14.18
C GLU A 32 10.47 12.78 14.03
N VAL A 33 11.40 12.45 13.12
CA VAL A 33 12.64 13.22 12.91
C VAL A 33 12.58 14.03 11.61
N ILE A 34 11.94 13.49 10.57
CA ILE A 34 11.93 14.08 9.23
C ILE A 34 10.49 14.48 8.85
N PRO A 35 10.27 15.72 8.38
CA PRO A 35 8.96 16.13 7.92
C PRO A 35 8.41 15.20 6.82
N PRO A 36 7.09 14.86 6.85
CA PRO A 36 6.47 13.92 5.91
C PRO A 36 6.75 14.22 4.43
N ALA A 37 6.82 15.50 4.07
CA ALA A 37 7.08 15.92 2.69
C ALA A 37 8.46 15.46 2.20
N TRP A 38 9.50 15.63 3.02
CA TRP A 38 10.85 15.19 2.68
C TRP A 38 10.96 13.68 2.63
N LEU A 39 10.35 13.01 3.60
CA LEU A 39 10.36 11.55 3.69
C LEU A 39 9.74 10.90 2.44
N LEU A 40 8.56 11.38 2.04
CA LEU A 40 7.89 10.91 0.83
C LEU A 40 8.64 11.32 -0.44
N GLY A 41 9.16 12.53 -0.50
CA GLY A 41 9.93 13.02 -1.63
C GLY A 41 11.16 12.14 -1.90
N ILE A 42 11.94 11.82 -0.88
CA ILE A 42 13.10 10.93 -0.98
C ILE A 42 12.67 9.53 -1.41
N ARG A 43 11.65 8.97 -0.76
CA ARG A 43 11.14 7.62 -1.04
C ARG A 43 10.66 7.46 -2.48
N PHE A 44 9.80 8.37 -2.96
CA PHE A 44 9.28 8.31 -4.32
C PHE A 44 10.35 8.58 -5.37
N THR A 45 11.27 9.51 -5.09
CA THR A 45 12.38 9.80 -6.00
C THR A 45 13.30 8.60 -6.16
N LEU A 46 13.73 8.00 -5.05
CA LEU A 46 14.58 6.80 -5.10
C LEU A 46 13.89 5.64 -5.80
N ALA A 47 12.62 5.38 -5.47
CA ALA A 47 11.84 4.32 -6.13
C ALA A 47 11.67 4.61 -7.63
N GLY A 48 11.38 5.86 -8.00
CA GLY A 48 11.24 6.28 -9.39
C GLY A 48 12.54 6.11 -10.19
N ILE A 49 13.66 6.54 -9.64
CA ILE A 49 14.99 6.37 -10.27
C ILE A 49 15.30 4.87 -10.45
N LEU A 50 15.12 4.07 -9.39
CA LEU A 50 15.38 2.63 -9.44
C LEU A 50 14.53 1.95 -10.51
N LEU A 51 13.23 2.24 -10.55
CA LEU A 51 12.32 1.68 -11.56
C LEU A 51 12.68 2.13 -12.98
N LEU A 52 13.05 3.39 -13.16
CA LEU A 52 13.49 3.90 -14.46
C LEU A 52 14.76 3.19 -14.92
N VAL A 53 15.73 2.99 -14.05
CA VAL A 53 16.99 2.28 -14.39
C VAL A 53 16.69 0.82 -14.76
N VAL A 54 15.93 0.11 -13.92
CA VAL A 54 15.63 -1.33 -14.13
C VAL A 54 14.75 -1.54 -15.36
N LEU A 55 13.77 -0.66 -15.58
CA LEU A 55 12.79 -0.80 -16.64
C LEU A 55 13.09 0.09 -17.87
N ALA A 56 14.21 0.79 -17.91
CA ALA A 56 14.57 1.77 -18.95
C ALA A 56 14.30 1.26 -20.38
N ARG A 57 14.75 0.03 -20.68
CA ARG A 57 14.57 -0.58 -22.00
C ARG A 57 13.09 -0.84 -22.34
N ARG A 58 12.27 -1.22 -21.34
CA ARG A 58 10.83 -1.47 -21.55
C ARG A 58 10.05 -0.17 -21.66
N VAL A 59 10.35 0.80 -20.79
CA VAL A 59 9.73 2.13 -20.81
C VAL A 59 10.00 2.78 -22.17
N ARG A 60 11.24 2.81 -22.63
CA ARG A 60 11.63 3.40 -23.91
C ARG A 60 10.95 2.77 -25.12
N LYS A 61 10.71 1.43 -25.10
CA LYS A 61 10.04 0.71 -26.19
C LYS A 61 8.53 0.88 -26.22
N ARG A 62 7.90 1.13 -25.07
CA ARG A 62 6.44 1.20 -24.93
C ARG A 62 5.95 2.58 -24.47
N PHE A 63 6.81 3.59 -24.56
CA PHE A 63 6.45 4.95 -24.19
C PHE A 63 5.32 5.46 -25.08
N SER A 64 4.22 5.88 -24.48
CA SER A 64 3.13 6.54 -25.18
C SER A 64 2.62 7.71 -24.33
N ARG A 65 2.15 8.76 -24.99
CA ARG A 65 1.58 9.93 -24.33
C ARG A 65 0.39 9.55 -23.43
N ARG A 66 -0.40 8.57 -23.86
CA ARG A 66 -1.53 8.06 -23.05
C ARG A 66 -1.05 7.38 -21.78
N ALA A 67 -0.02 6.52 -21.86
CA ALA A 67 0.56 5.86 -20.68
C ALA A 67 1.14 6.88 -19.70
N LEU A 68 1.75 7.96 -20.20
CA LEU A 68 2.27 9.04 -19.36
C LEU A 68 1.14 9.76 -18.61
N VAL A 69 0.05 10.13 -19.29
CA VAL A 69 -1.09 10.82 -18.68
C VAL A 69 -1.75 9.92 -17.61
N TYR A 70 -2.06 8.66 -17.94
CA TYR A 70 -2.63 7.74 -16.95
C TYR A 70 -1.68 7.48 -15.79
N GLY A 71 -0.39 7.33 -16.07
CA GLY A 71 0.63 7.18 -15.03
C GLY A 71 0.72 8.40 -14.11
N ALA A 72 0.63 9.61 -14.67
CA ALA A 72 0.62 10.84 -13.88
C ALA A 72 -0.62 10.94 -12.98
N ILE A 73 -1.81 10.65 -13.53
CA ILE A 73 -3.05 10.64 -12.75
C ILE A 73 -2.95 9.64 -11.60
N LEU A 74 -2.55 8.39 -11.88
CA LEU A 74 -2.36 7.36 -10.86
C LEU A 74 -1.31 7.78 -9.82
N GLY A 75 -0.20 8.38 -10.26
CA GLY A 75 0.85 8.86 -9.38
C GLY A 75 0.39 9.96 -8.43
N VAL A 76 -0.49 10.87 -8.88
CA VAL A 76 -1.09 11.89 -8.02
C VAL A 76 -1.98 11.25 -6.95
N PHE A 77 -2.85 10.29 -7.32
CA PHE A 77 -3.70 9.59 -6.35
C PHE A 77 -2.86 8.77 -5.36
N ASP A 78 -1.83 8.09 -5.84
CA ASP A 78 -0.92 7.31 -5.00
C ASP A 78 -0.16 8.21 -4.01
N PHE A 79 0.37 9.34 -4.49
CA PHE A 79 1.00 10.35 -3.64
C PHE A 79 0.05 10.87 -2.56
N LEU A 80 -1.18 11.23 -2.91
CA LEU A 80 -2.18 11.71 -1.95
C LEU A 80 -2.51 10.65 -0.90
N ALA A 81 -2.65 9.40 -1.32
CA ALA A 81 -2.90 8.28 -0.41
C ALA A 81 -1.76 8.11 0.60
N PHE A 82 -0.50 8.08 0.13
CA PHE A 82 0.66 7.98 1.00
C PHE A 82 0.87 9.24 1.86
N TRP A 83 0.53 10.42 1.35
CA TRP A 83 0.57 11.65 2.11
C TRP A 83 -0.36 11.59 3.32
N LEU A 84 -1.64 11.27 3.09
CA LEU A 84 -2.64 11.14 4.15
C LEU A 84 -2.26 10.03 5.14
N GLN A 85 -1.77 8.89 4.64
CA GLN A 85 -1.29 7.79 5.47
C GLN A 85 -0.12 8.20 6.36
N THR A 86 0.85 8.96 5.82
CA THR A 86 2.01 9.40 6.59
C THR A 86 1.65 10.45 7.63
N LEU A 87 0.71 11.36 7.31
CA LEU A 87 0.15 12.30 8.29
C LEU A 87 -0.57 11.54 9.41
N GLY A 88 -1.38 10.54 9.07
CA GLY A 88 -2.04 9.68 10.04
C GLY A 88 -1.04 8.96 10.96
N LEU A 89 0.11 8.53 10.41
CA LEU A 89 1.13 7.83 11.16
C LEU A 89 1.80 8.69 12.26
N GLN A 90 1.80 10.02 12.10
CA GLN A 90 2.27 10.94 13.16
C GLN A 90 1.42 10.85 14.43
N HIS A 91 0.13 10.56 14.28
CA HIS A 91 -0.86 10.59 15.37
C HIS A 91 -1.36 9.20 15.80
N THR A 92 -0.84 8.13 15.18
CA THR A 92 -1.27 6.76 15.46
C THR A 92 -0.08 5.80 15.59
N THR A 93 -0.34 4.59 16.07
CA THR A 93 0.67 3.53 16.05
C THR A 93 0.82 2.92 14.66
N PRO A 94 1.98 2.33 14.33
CA PRO A 94 2.19 1.63 13.08
C PRO A 94 1.12 0.56 12.80
N GLY A 95 0.72 -0.18 13.83
CA GLY A 95 -0.31 -1.22 13.71
C GLY A 95 -1.67 -0.66 13.34
N ILE A 96 -2.14 0.40 14.01
CA ILE A 96 -3.42 1.06 13.70
C ILE A 96 -3.38 1.66 12.29
N ASN A 97 -2.30 2.32 11.92
CA ASN A 97 -2.16 2.93 10.60
C ASN A 97 -2.14 1.87 9.47
N ALA A 98 -1.34 0.81 9.63
CA ALA A 98 -1.31 -0.31 8.69
C ALA A 98 -2.68 -0.95 8.54
N PHE A 99 -3.37 -1.08 9.65
CA PHE A 99 -4.67 -1.66 9.74
C PHE A 99 -5.76 -0.80 9.05
N LEU A 100 -5.82 0.51 9.33
CA LEU A 100 -6.70 1.45 8.61
C LEU A 100 -6.41 1.42 7.10
N THR A 101 -5.14 1.34 6.72
CA THR A 101 -4.76 1.16 5.33
C THR A 101 -5.33 -0.13 4.74
N ALA A 102 -5.22 -1.26 5.44
CA ALA A 102 -5.74 -2.54 4.97
C ALA A 102 -7.28 -2.56 4.76
N THR A 103 -8.01 -1.56 5.25
CA THR A 103 -9.45 -1.40 5.01
C THR A 103 -9.78 -1.31 3.50
N TYR A 104 -8.81 -0.92 2.66
CA TYR A 104 -9.01 -0.96 1.21
C TYR A 104 -9.36 -2.37 0.69
N CYS A 105 -8.89 -3.42 1.34
CA CYS A 105 -9.23 -4.81 0.97
C CYS A 105 -10.74 -5.07 1.08
N VAL A 106 -11.42 -4.35 1.98
CA VAL A 106 -12.87 -4.38 2.12
C VAL A 106 -13.54 -3.46 1.10
N ILE A 107 -13.04 -2.23 0.98
CA ILE A 107 -13.67 -1.19 0.16
C ILE A 107 -13.59 -1.52 -1.34
N VAL A 108 -12.45 -2.03 -1.82
CA VAL A 108 -12.20 -2.24 -3.26
C VAL A 108 -13.20 -3.20 -3.92
N PRO A 109 -13.55 -4.37 -3.37
CA PRO A 109 -14.54 -5.25 -3.96
C PRO A 109 -15.93 -4.60 -4.09
N PHE A 110 -16.33 -3.80 -3.11
CA PHE A 110 -17.62 -3.11 -3.14
C PHE A 110 -17.61 -1.92 -4.10
N ALA A 111 -16.53 -1.14 -4.13
CA ALA A 111 -16.35 -0.08 -5.10
C ALA A 111 -16.35 -0.65 -6.54
N TRP A 112 -15.69 -1.78 -6.74
CA TRP A 112 -15.73 -2.48 -8.03
C TRP A 112 -17.12 -2.96 -8.40
N TRP A 113 -17.91 -3.41 -7.43
CA TRP A 113 -19.32 -3.77 -7.68
C TRP A 113 -20.12 -2.59 -8.21
N VAL A 114 -19.98 -1.42 -7.61
CA VAL A 114 -20.68 -0.20 -8.06
C VAL A 114 -20.27 0.18 -9.49
N VAL A 115 -18.96 0.15 -9.79
CA VAL A 115 -18.42 0.56 -11.09
C VAL A 115 -18.69 -0.48 -12.19
N ALA A 116 -18.38 -1.75 -11.91
CA ALA A 116 -18.49 -2.83 -12.89
C ALA A 116 -19.86 -3.51 -12.90
N ARG A 117 -20.76 -3.16 -11.97
CA ARG A 117 -22.08 -3.77 -11.76
C ARG A 117 -22.05 -5.30 -11.58
N LYS A 118 -20.89 -5.84 -11.16
CA LYS A 118 -20.71 -7.27 -10.86
C LYS A 118 -20.76 -7.47 -9.36
N ARG A 119 -21.72 -8.27 -8.88
CA ARG A 119 -21.87 -8.54 -7.43
C ARG A 119 -20.63 -9.20 -6.85
N PRO A 120 -20.19 -8.82 -5.64
CA PRO A 120 -19.09 -9.48 -4.95
C PRO A 120 -19.46 -10.94 -4.68
N THR A 121 -18.48 -11.83 -4.75
CA THR A 121 -18.67 -13.23 -4.42
C THR A 121 -18.81 -13.40 -2.90
N ILE A 122 -19.41 -14.52 -2.47
CA ILE A 122 -19.48 -14.85 -1.04
C ILE A 122 -18.10 -14.89 -0.37
N PHE A 123 -17.06 -15.26 -1.11
CA PHE A 123 -15.66 -15.23 -0.65
C PHE A 123 -15.18 -13.80 -0.37
N ASN A 124 -15.58 -12.82 -1.20
CA ASN A 124 -15.23 -11.42 -0.98
C ASN A 124 -15.92 -10.87 0.28
N VAL A 125 -17.17 -11.26 0.50
CA VAL A 125 -17.90 -10.88 1.73
C VAL A 125 -17.27 -11.51 2.96
N GLY A 126 -16.93 -12.80 2.90
CA GLY A 126 -16.24 -13.50 3.99
C GLY A 126 -14.87 -12.89 4.32
N ALA A 127 -14.09 -12.55 3.28
CA ALA A 127 -12.81 -11.85 3.46
C ALA A 127 -12.98 -10.47 4.09
N ALA A 128 -14.03 -9.73 3.70
CA ALA A 128 -14.35 -8.43 4.30
C ALA A 128 -14.69 -8.54 5.79
N VAL A 129 -15.49 -9.54 6.17
CA VAL A 129 -15.84 -9.80 7.58
C VAL A 129 -14.62 -10.18 8.40
N LEU A 130 -13.75 -11.06 7.86
CA LEU A 130 -12.49 -11.43 8.51
C LEU A 130 -11.54 -10.24 8.66
N ALA A 131 -11.47 -9.38 7.65
CA ALA A 131 -10.70 -8.15 7.72
C ALA A 131 -11.22 -7.24 8.83
N ILE A 132 -12.53 -6.98 8.91
CA ILE A 132 -13.15 -6.17 9.96
C ILE A 132 -12.90 -6.76 11.36
N ALA A 133 -13.01 -8.08 11.51
CA ALA A 133 -12.70 -8.75 12.77
C ALA A 133 -11.24 -8.59 13.17
N GLY A 134 -10.31 -8.75 12.23
CA GLY A 134 -8.88 -8.48 12.44
C GLY A 134 -8.62 -7.04 12.89
N ILE A 135 -9.34 -6.07 12.28
CA ILE A 135 -9.34 -4.66 12.65
C ILE A 135 -9.69 -4.49 14.12
N TRP A 136 -10.80 -5.00 14.44
CA TRP A 136 -11.32 -4.84 15.79
C TRP A 136 -10.34 -5.42 16.82
N LEU A 137 -9.82 -6.62 16.58
CA LEU A 137 -8.84 -7.26 17.46
C LEU A 137 -7.58 -6.42 17.67
N VAL A 138 -7.00 -5.89 16.59
CA VAL A 138 -5.80 -5.05 16.68
C VAL A 138 -6.08 -3.73 17.39
N SER A 139 -7.25 -3.13 17.13
CA SER A 139 -7.64 -1.87 17.79
C SER A 139 -7.87 -2.05 19.29
N VAL A 140 -8.46 -3.16 19.70
CA VAL A 140 -8.69 -3.46 21.13
C VAL A 140 -7.37 -3.81 21.83
N SER A 141 -6.49 -4.58 21.17
CA SER A 141 -5.18 -4.91 21.74
C SER A 141 -4.24 -3.69 21.83
N GLY A 142 -4.31 -2.78 20.86
CA GLY A 142 -3.50 -1.56 20.87
C GLY A 142 -3.94 -0.50 21.87
N SER A 143 -5.20 -0.51 22.29
CA SER A 143 -5.68 0.42 23.32
C SER A 143 -5.23 0.06 24.75
N GLY A 144 -4.69 -1.15 24.95
CA GLY A 144 -4.12 -1.57 26.23
C GLY A 144 -2.71 -1.04 26.53
N GLU A 145 -1.96 -0.62 25.51
CA GLU A 145 -0.60 -0.10 25.68
C GLU A 145 -0.51 1.41 26.00
N THR A 146 -1.62 2.13 25.92
CA THR A 146 -1.65 3.58 26.23
C THR A 146 -2.02 3.92 27.67
N LEU A 147 -2.15 2.94 28.55
CA LEU A 147 -2.55 3.12 29.97
C LEU A 147 -1.47 2.72 31.00
N SER A 148 -0.19 2.66 30.59
CA SER A 148 0.91 2.48 31.58
C SER A 148 1.95 3.57 31.46
#